data_14a0064f7045159662ff13ac028fe96d
#
_entry.id   14a0064f7045159662ff13ac028fe96d
#
_cell.length_a   1.000
_cell.length_b   1.000
_cell.length_c   1.000
_cell.angle_alpha   90.00
_cell.angle_beta   90.00
_cell.angle_gamma   90.00
#
_symmetry.space_group_name_H-M   'P 1'
#
loop_
_entity.id
_entity.type
_entity.pdbx_description
1 polymer ?
#
loop_
_entity_poly.entity_id
_entity_poly.type
_entity_poly.pdbx_seq_one_letter_code
_entity_poly.pdbx_strand_id
1 'polypeptide(L)'
;MYENMYEKMIAVTNRHLVLENDTDGAYLKQLTYVASLHPKAMVLREKDLTEEKYEELAKVVIKLCEKAETTLILHRFPEVVHHLGYDKLHLPLEMLKTIGRPEGLTLLGTSIHSVEDAKEAGRLGADYVFAGNIYETECKAGLAGRGLSFLKEVCDNTCLPVYAIGGMTPDRLPGVLEAGAKGACMMSGFMKL
;
A
#
# COMPACT_ATOMS: atom_id res chain seq x y z
N MET A 1 10.21 22.44 -13.52
CA MET A 1 10.42 21.57 -12.35
C MET A 1 9.64 20.29 -12.65
N TYR A 2 10.32 19.17 -12.93
CA TYR A 2 9.61 17.90 -13.15
C TYR A 2 9.05 17.48 -11.78
N GLU A 3 7.71 17.50 -11.62
CA GLU A 3 7.07 16.91 -10.45
C GLU A 3 7.54 15.46 -10.32
N ASN A 4 8.07 15.10 -9.16
CA ASN A 4 8.49 13.72 -8.91
C ASN A 4 7.24 12.83 -8.96
N MET A 5 7.09 12.03 -10.00
CA MET A 5 5.91 11.18 -10.19
C MET A 5 5.69 10.23 -9.00
N TYR A 6 6.77 9.88 -8.28
CA TYR A 6 6.68 8.99 -7.13
C TYR A 6 5.95 9.63 -5.93
N GLU A 7 5.85 10.97 -5.85
CA GLU A 7 5.08 11.66 -4.80
C GLU A 7 3.57 11.35 -4.85
N LYS A 8 3.07 10.83 -5.96
CA LYS A 8 1.68 10.35 -6.12
C LYS A 8 1.60 8.82 -6.12
N MET A 9 2.70 8.14 -5.85
CA MET A 9 2.75 6.67 -5.85
C MET A 9 3.07 6.14 -4.45
N ILE A 10 2.40 5.06 -4.08
CA ILE A 10 2.65 4.31 -2.85
C ILE A 10 3.40 3.03 -3.22
N ALA A 11 4.58 2.85 -2.63
CA ALA A 11 5.36 1.63 -2.78
C ALA A 11 4.77 0.54 -1.88
N VAL A 12 4.45 -0.63 -2.44
CA VAL A 12 4.02 -1.81 -1.69
C VAL A 12 5.13 -2.85 -1.74
N THR A 13 5.59 -3.32 -0.59
CA THR A 13 6.71 -4.25 -0.57
C THR A 13 6.27 -5.69 -0.84
N ASN A 14 7.21 -6.47 -1.33
CA ASN A 14 7.16 -7.93 -1.42
C ASN A 14 8.60 -8.41 -1.59
N ARG A 15 9.20 -8.97 -0.53
CA ARG A 15 10.59 -9.44 -0.54
C ARG A 15 10.87 -10.51 -1.60
N HIS A 16 9.88 -11.35 -1.93
CA HIS A 16 10.02 -12.39 -2.95
C HIS A 16 10.26 -11.87 -4.37
N LEU A 17 9.97 -10.60 -4.64
CA LEU A 17 10.25 -9.98 -5.94
C LEU A 17 11.70 -9.47 -6.06
N VAL A 18 12.39 -9.33 -4.94
CA VAL A 18 13.79 -8.88 -4.87
C VAL A 18 14.73 -10.06 -4.78
N LEU A 19 14.27 -11.18 -4.22
CA LEU A 19 15.06 -12.28 -3.67
C LEU A 19 15.30 -13.46 -4.64
N GLU A 20 15.38 -13.26 -5.94
CA GLU A 20 15.68 -14.38 -6.85
C GLU A 20 17.02 -15.09 -6.56
N ASN A 21 17.92 -14.52 -5.70
CA ASN A 21 19.20 -15.15 -5.29
C ASN A 21 19.74 -14.66 -3.93
N ASP A 22 18.92 -14.43 -2.90
CA ASP A 22 19.36 -13.49 -1.89
C ASP A 22 19.69 -13.95 -0.49
N THR A 23 20.66 -13.22 0.01
CA THR A 23 20.94 -12.86 1.40
C THR A 23 20.12 -11.64 1.83
N ASP A 24 19.71 -11.58 3.10
CA ASP A 24 18.87 -10.53 3.73
C ASP A 24 19.25 -9.06 3.40
N GLY A 25 20.45 -8.85 2.86
CA GLY A 25 20.98 -7.53 2.53
C GLY A 25 20.38 -6.86 1.29
N ALA A 26 20.00 -7.62 0.23
CA ALA A 26 19.52 -7.03 -1.02
C ALA A 26 18.12 -6.42 -0.84
N TYR A 27 17.25 -7.08 -0.06
CA TYR A 27 15.93 -6.54 0.22
C TYR A 27 16.00 -5.20 0.95
N LEU A 28 16.80 -5.07 2.00
CA LEU A 28 16.96 -3.80 2.72
C LEU A 28 17.62 -2.71 1.86
N LYS A 29 18.55 -3.07 0.97
CA LYS A 29 19.12 -2.14 -0.03
C LYS A 29 18.04 -1.64 -0.98
N GLN A 30 17.17 -2.54 -1.48
CA GLN A 30 16.06 -2.15 -2.35
C GLN A 30 15.08 -1.22 -1.62
N LEU A 31 14.71 -1.53 -0.37
CA LEU A 31 13.85 -0.63 0.41
C LEU A 31 14.49 0.74 0.65
N THR A 32 15.80 0.77 0.89
CA THR A 32 16.55 2.02 1.05
C THR A 32 16.51 2.85 -0.24
N TYR A 33 16.73 2.20 -1.38
CA TYR A 33 16.65 2.86 -2.68
C TYR A 33 15.24 3.39 -2.96
N VAL A 34 14.21 2.57 -2.76
CA VAL A 34 12.81 2.99 -2.95
C VAL A 34 12.45 4.17 -2.03
N ALA A 35 12.86 4.14 -0.77
CA ALA A 35 12.63 5.25 0.16
C ALA A 35 13.30 6.55 -0.31
N SER A 36 14.51 6.46 -0.90
CA SER A 36 15.23 7.62 -1.44
C SER A 36 14.57 8.26 -2.68
N LEU A 37 13.63 7.58 -3.31
CA LEU A 37 12.82 8.13 -4.41
C LEU A 37 11.66 9.00 -3.89
N HIS A 38 11.48 9.10 -2.58
CA HIS A 38 10.42 9.84 -1.91
C HIS A 38 9.01 9.52 -2.46
N PRO A 39 8.59 8.22 -2.45
CA PRO A 39 7.21 7.89 -2.77
C PRO A 39 6.27 8.53 -1.73
N LYS A 40 5.00 8.68 -2.09
CA LYS A 40 3.95 9.19 -1.19
C LYS A 40 3.93 8.46 0.16
N ALA A 41 4.15 7.16 0.14
CA ALA A 41 4.34 6.29 1.30
C ALA A 41 4.94 4.95 0.85
N MET A 42 5.43 4.18 1.83
CA MET A 42 5.77 2.77 1.64
C MET A 42 4.88 1.91 2.55
N VAL A 43 4.27 0.85 2.02
CA VAL A 43 3.52 -0.15 2.79
C VAL A 43 4.37 -1.39 2.95
N LEU A 44 4.74 -1.74 4.17
CA LEU A 44 5.50 -2.96 4.50
C LEU A 44 4.55 -4.16 4.48
N ARG A 45 4.50 -4.88 3.34
CA ARG A 45 3.56 -5.96 3.12
C ARG A 45 4.26 -7.30 2.93
N GLU A 46 4.57 -7.96 4.03
CA GLU A 46 5.19 -9.29 4.08
C GLU A 46 4.25 -10.27 4.79
N LYS A 47 3.18 -10.64 4.10
CA LYS A 47 2.00 -11.35 4.65
C LYS A 47 2.25 -12.78 5.10
N ASP A 48 3.35 -13.38 4.68
CA ASP A 48 3.77 -14.76 4.94
C ASP A 48 4.80 -14.87 6.08
N LEU A 49 5.23 -13.73 6.65
CA LEU A 49 6.00 -13.72 7.89
C LEU A 49 5.10 -14.02 9.09
N THR A 50 5.68 -14.65 10.11
CA THR A 50 5.09 -14.68 11.44
C THR A 50 5.11 -13.28 12.04
N GLU A 51 4.29 -13.05 13.06
CA GLU A 51 4.19 -11.75 13.72
C GLU A 51 5.53 -11.29 14.28
N GLU A 52 6.28 -12.20 14.94
CA GLU A 52 7.59 -11.92 15.53
C GLU A 52 8.61 -11.49 14.46
N LYS A 53 8.69 -12.25 13.34
CA LYS A 53 9.60 -11.92 12.24
C LYS A 53 9.20 -10.63 11.52
N TYR A 54 7.89 -10.37 11.43
CA TYR A 54 7.40 -9.12 10.87
C TYR A 54 7.76 -7.94 11.78
N GLU A 55 7.65 -8.09 13.10
CA GLU A 55 8.02 -7.07 14.09
C GLU A 55 9.52 -6.73 14.02
N GLU A 56 10.38 -7.75 13.95
CA GLU A 56 11.83 -7.56 13.78
C GLU A 56 12.16 -6.77 12.51
N LEU A 57 11.55 -7.13 11.38
CA LEU A 57 11.70 -6.42 10.11
C LEU A 57 11.16 -4.99 10.20
N ALA A 58 9.98 -4.81 10.79
CA ALA A 58 9.34 -3.49 10.94
C ALA A 58 10.22 -2.51 11.72
N LYS A 59 10.89 -2.95 12.82
CA LYS A 59 11.84 -2.13 13.58
C LYS A 59 12.98 -1.57 12.72
N VAL A 60 13.48 -2.36 11.78
CA VAL A 60 14.54 -1.95 10.87
C VAL A 60 14.01 -0.98 9.82
N VAL A 61 12.85 -1.32 9.20
CA VAL A 61 12.29 -0.52 8.11
C VAL A 61 11.73 0.81 8.59
N ILE A 62 11.20 0.90 9.82
CA ILE A 62 10.80 2.17 10.44
C ILE A 62 11.99 3.14 10.46
N LYS A 63 13.13 2.72 11.01
CA LYS A 63 14.34 3.56 11.08
C LYS A 63 14.87 3.96 9.70
N LEU A 64 14.78 3.05 8.74
CA LEU A 64 15.15 3.31 7.34
C LEU A 64 14.27 4.40 6.73
N CYS A 65 12.96 4.30 6.88
CA CYS A 65 12.01 5.26 6.34
C CYS A 65 12.08 6.62 7.06
N GLU A 66 12.28 6.63 8.37
CA GLU A 66 12.52 7.87 9.14
C GLU A 66 13.73 8.61 8.60
N LYS A 67 14.86 7.92 8.39
CA LYS A 67 16.08 8.52 7.84
C LYS A 67 15.89 9.08 6.43
N ALA A 68 15.02 8.47 5.63
CA ALA A 68 14.71 8.90 4.27
C ALA A 68 13.52 9.89 4.21
N GLU A 69 12.96 10.28 5.35
CA GLU A 69 11.75 11.13 5.45
C GLU A 69 10.55 10.59 4.64
N THR A 70 10.47 9.26 4.52
CA THR A 70 9.40 8.56 3.80
C THR A 70 8.38 7.99 4.79
N THR A 71 7.10 8.26 4.59
CA THR A 71 6.04 7.70 5.41
C THR A 71 6.00 6.18 5.24
N LEU A 72 6.17 5.43 6.34
CA LEU A 72 5.94 3.99 6.37
C LEU A 72 4.52 3.70 6.88
N ILE A 73 3.90 2.67 6.34
CA ILE A 73 2.61 2.12 6.79
C ILE A 73 2.82 0.63 7.01
N LEU A 74 2.57 0.15 8.23
CA LEU A 74 2.61 -1.27 8.52
C LEU A 74 1.36 -1.97 7.97
N HIS A 75 1.45 -3.26 7.71
CA HIS A 75 0.35 -3.99 7.06
C HIS A 75 -0.02 -5.23 7.86
N ARG A 76 -1.33 -5.43 8.08
CA ARG A 76 -1.94 -6.67 8.58
C ARG A 76 -1.80 -6.94 10.08
N PHE A 77 -0.74 -6.56 10.76
CA PHE A 77 -0.43 -6.93 12.14
C PHE A 77 -0.72 -5.79 13.13
N PRO A 78 -1.96 -5.64 13.64
CA PRO A 78 -2.31 -4.56 14.57
C PRO A 78 -1.56 -4.69 15.91
N GLU A 79 -1.28 -5.92 16.38
CA GLU A 79 -0.53 -6.14 17.62
C GLU A 79 0.91 -5.63 17.50
N VAL A 80 1.56 -5.83 16.34
CA VAL A 80 2.90 -5.28 16.10
C VAL A 80 2.87 -3.76 16.11
N VAL A 81 1.84 -3.14 15.52
CA VAL A 81 1.68 -1.67 15.54
C VAL A 81 1.57 -1.19 16.99
N HIS A 82 0.77 -1.86 17.82
CA HIS A 82 0.59 -1.54 19.22
C HIS A 82 1.91 -1.71 20.02
N HIS A 83 2.59 -2.87 19.88
CA HIS A 83 3.85 -3.17 20.58
C HIS A 83 4.97 -2.19 20.23
N LEU A 84 5.02 -1.73 18.98
CA LEU A 84 6.02 -0.76 18.53
C LEU A 84 5.66 0.70 18.86
N GLY A 85 4.48 0.97 19.40
CA GLY A 85 3.97 2.34 19.57
C GLY A 85 3.86 3.07 18.22
N TYR A 86 3.59 2.33 17.14
CA TYR A 86 3.45 2.89 15.80
C TYR A 86 1.98 3.24 15.53
N ASP A 87 1.73 4.13 14.56
CA ASP A 87 0.40 4.74 14.42
C ASP A 87 -0.19 4.70 13.00
N LYS A 88 0.47 3.97 12.06
CA LYS A 88 0.02 3.88 10.67
C LYS A 88 -0.12 2.42 10.24
N LEU A 89 -1.32 2.05 9.84
CA LEU A 89 -1.69 0.67 9.52
C LEU A 89 -2.54 0.57 8.27
N HIS A 90 -2.33 -0.47 7.48
CA HIS A 90 -3.20 -0.88 6.38
C HIS A 90 -3.71 -2.30 6.64
N LEU A 91 -5.02 -2.48 6.67
CA LEU A 91 -5.68 -3.76 6.91
C LEU A 91 -6.42 -4.28 5.68
N PRO A 92 -6.49 -5.61 5.49
CA PRO A 92 -7.54 -6.18 4.64
C PRO A 92 -8.92 -5.78 5.18
N LEU A 93 -9.87 -5.47 4.29
CA LEU A 93 -11.21 -5.02 4.71
C LEU A 93 -11.92 -6.03 5.63
N GLU A 94 -11.81 -7.31 5.35
CA GLU A 94 -12.43 -8.35 6.19
C GLU A 94 -11.85 -8.38 7.62
N MET A 95 -10.57 -8.08 7.76
CA MET A 95 -9.97 -7.93 9.09
C MET A 95 -10.50 -6.68 9.78
N LEU A 96 -10.56 -5.55 9.07
CA LEU A 96 -11.12 -4.31 9.60
C LEU A 96 -12.58 -4.47 10.04
N LYS A 97 -13.39 -5.19 9.27
CA LYS A 97 -14.78 -5.55 9.66
C LYS A 97 -14.83 -6.34 10.96
N THR A 98 -13.86 -7.22 11.18
CA THR A 98 -13.84 -8.12 12.35
C THR A 98 -13.38 -7.41 13.61
N ILE A 99 -12.32 -6.61 13.55
CA ILE A 99 -11.69 -6.02 14.74
C ILE A 99 -12.05 -4.54 14.96
N GLY A 100 -12.67 -3.89 13.95
CA GLY A 100 -12.89 -2.44 13.97
C GLY A 100 -11.59 -1.65 13.75
N ARG A 101 -11.66 -0.32 13.92
CA ARG A 101 -10.48 0.55 13.90
C ARG A 101 -9.68 0.37 15.19
N PRO A 102 -8.42 -0.10 15.15
CA PRO A 102 -7.55 -0.14 16.33
C PRO A 102 -7.33 1.28 16.91
N GLU A 103 -7.25 1.35 18.23
CA GLU A 103 -7.00 2.62 18.93
C GLU A 103 -5.58 3.16 18.67
N GLY A 104 -5.38 4.45 18.81
CA GLY A 104 -4.08 5.11 18.69
C GLY A 104 -3.59 5.32 17.25
N LEU A 105 -4.32 4.89 16.23
CA LEU A 105 -3.92 5.09 14.84
C LEU A 105 -4.20 6.52 14.36
N THR A 106 -3.16 7.17 13.81
CA THR A 106 -3.29 8.44 13.07
C THR A 106 -3.60 8.21 11.60
N LEU A 107 -3.31 7.01 11.06
CA LEU A 107 -3.60 6.65 9.68
C LEU A 107 -3.99 5.18 9.55
N LEU A 108 -5.21 4.94 9.07
CA LEU A 108 -5.72 3.61 8.76
C LEU A 108 -6.16 3.51 7.31
N GLY A 109 -5.58 2.59 6.56
CA GLY A 109 -6.01 2.26 5.20
C GLY A 109 -6.62 0.88 5.10
N THR A 110 -7.39 0.66 4.03
CA THR A 110 -7.87 -0.69 3.70
C THR A 110 -7.97 -0.91 2.19
N SER A 111 -7.94 -2.18 1.78
CA SER A 111 -8.09 -2.57 0.38
C SER A 111 -9.54 -2.94 0.08
N ILE A 112 -10.05 -2.46 -1.05
CA ILE A 112 -11.45 -2.62 -1.47
C ILE A 112 -11.55 -3.20 -2.88
N HIS A 113 -12.71 -3.82 -3.14
CA HIS A 113 -12.99 -4.46 -4.43
C HIS A 113 -14.40 -4.11 -4.98
N SER A 114 -15.14 -3.22 -4.33
CA SER A 114 -16.45 -2.72 -4.78
C SER A 114 -16.72 -1.32 -4.26
N VAL A 115 -17.76 -0.67 -4.77
CA VAL A 115 -18.28 0.60 -4.26
C VAL A 115 -18.83 0.41 -2.84
N GLU A 116 -19.47 -0.72 -2.60
CA GLU A 116 -20.00 -1.09 -1.29
C GLU A 116 -18.90 -1.22 -0.26
N ASP A 117 -17.77 -1.85 -0.64
CA ASP A 117 -16.57 -1.91 0.21
C ASP A 117 -16.04 -0.52 0.55
N ALA A 118 -16.05 0.42 -0.40
CA ALA A 118 -15.59 1.79 -0.15
C ALA A 118 -16.47 2.52 0.88
N LYS A 119 -17.79 2.36 0.77
CA LYS A 119 -18.75 2.90 1.74
C LYS A 119 -18.56 2.28 3.12
N GLU A 120 -18.36 0.95 3.16
CA GLU A 120 -18.12 0.24 4.41
C GLU A 120 -16.80 0.64 5.06
N ALA A 121 -15.72 0.77 4.28
CA ALA A 121 -14.44 1.29 4.75
C ALA A 121 -14.60 2.66 5.44
N GLY A 122 -15.40 3.56 4.86
CA GLY A 122 -15.71 4.87 5.46
C GLY A 122 -16.45 4.73 6.80
N ARG A 123 -17.45 3.83 6.89
CA ARG A 123 -18.17 3.59 8.16
C ARG A 123 -17.28 3.01 9.24
N LEU A 124 -16.31 2.19 8.86
CA LEU A 124 -15.33 1.59 9.77
C LEU A 124 -14.17 2.55 10.13
N GLY A 125 -14.22 3.79 9.64
CA GLY A 125 -13.26 4.83 9.98
C GLY A 125 -11.92 4.72 9.24
N ALA A 126 -11.87 4.11 8.05
CA ALA A 126 -10.67 4.17 7.22
C ALA A 126 -10.40 5.61 6.76
N ASP A 127 -9.13 5.98 6.68
CA ASP A 127 -8.68 7.32 6.24
C ASP A 127 -8.38 7.33 4.74
N TYR A 128 -8.14 6.17 4.11
CA TYR A 128 -7.95 6.00 2.67
C TYR A 128 -8.22 4.55 2.24
N VAL A 129 -8.39 4.34 0.94
CA VAL A 129 -8.60 3.02 0.37
C VAL A 129 -7.67 2.72 -0.82
N PHE A 130 -7.27 1.44 -0.96
CA PHE A 130 -6.69 0.89 -2.18
C PHE A 130 -7.78 0.21 -2.99
N ALA A 131 -8.08 0.72 -4.18
CA ALA A 131 -9.08 0.16 -5.08
C ALA A 131 -8.41 -0.71 -6.17
N GLY A 132 -8.79 -1.96 -6.28
CA GLY A 132 -8.17 -2.85 -7.27
C GLY A 132 -8.87 -4.18 -7.49
N ASN A 133 -8.31 -4.94 -8.44
CA ASN A 133 -7.18 -4.62 -9.31
C ASN A 133 -7.69 -3.84 -10.55
N ILE A 134 -7.02 -2.71 -10.85
CA ILE A 134 -7.44 -1.86 -11.97
C ILE A 134 -7.01 -2.46 -13.30
N TYR A 135 -5.79 -2.92 -13.40
CA TYR A 135 -5.26 -3.61 -14.58
C TYR A 135 -4.91 -5.07 -14.22
N GLU A 136 -4.79 -5.88 -15.26
CA GLU A 136 -4.32 -7.25 -15.10
C GLU A 136 -2.94 -7.29 -14.43
N THR A 137 -2.70 -8.27 -13.56
CA THR A 137 -1.49 -8.39 -12.78
C THR A 137 -1.17 -9.84 -12.45
N GLU A 138 0.10 -10.20 -12.52
CA GLU A 138 0.60 -11.52 -12.14
C GLU A 138 0.23 -11.90 -10.68
N CYS A 139 0.11 -10.92 -9.79
CA CYS A 139 -0.25 -11.15 -8.39
C CYS A 139 -1.69 -11.64 -8.20
N LYS A 140 -2.54 -11.53 -9.21
CA LYS A 140 -3.91 -12.04 -9.29
C LYS A 140 -4.11 -12.71 -10.66
N ALA A 141 -3.23 -13.67 -11.00
CA ALA A 141 -3.29 -14.37 -12.27
C ALA A 141 -4.69 -14.92 -12.56
N GLY A 142 -5.17 -14.70 -13.77
CA GLY A 142 -6.51 -15.13 -14.22
C GLY A 142 -7.66 -14.19 -13.85
N LEU A 143 -7.43 -13.10 -13.13
CA LEU A 143 -8.45 -12.07 -12.89
C LEU A 143 -8.22 -10.87 -13.80
N ALA A 144 -9.17 -10.64 -14.71
CA ALA A 144 -9.16 -9.44 -15.55
C ALA A 144 -9.13 -8.15 -14.71
N GLY A 145 -8.44 -7.14 -15.21
CA GLY A 145 -8.48 -5.82 -14.61
C GLY A 145 -9.87 -5.20 -14.71
N ARG A 146 -10.29 -4.49 -13.68
CA ARG A 146 -11.63 -3.86 -13.59
C ARG A 146 -11.72 -2.55 -14.37
N GLY A 147 -10.58 -2.00 -14.74
CA GLY A 147 -10.47 -0.80 -15.58
C GLY A 147 -10.70 0.51 -14.83
N LEU A 148 -10.48 1.60 -15.57
CA LEU A 148 -10.65 2.96 -15.06
C LEU A 148 -12.11 3.33 -14.78
N SER A 149 -13.07 2.70 -15.47
CA SER A 149 -14.51 2.93 -15.22
C SER A 149 -14.90 2.53 -13.81
N PHE A 150 -14.43 1.37 -13.33
CA PHE A 150 -14.61 0.94 -11.94
C PHE A 150 -13.93 1.91 -10.96
N LEU A 151 -12.70 2.33 -11.26
CA LEU A 151 -11.99 3.28 -10.41
C LEU A 151 -12.75 4.59 -10.28
N LYS A 152 -13.25 5.11 -11.39
CA LYS A 152 -14.08 6.33 -11.40
C LYS A 152 -15.35 6.14 -10.57
N GLU A 153 -16.05 5.04 -10.75
CA GLU A 153 -17.27 4.75 -9.98
C GLU A 153 -16.98 4.72 -8.46
N VAL A 154 -15.87 4.11 -8.04
CA VAL A 154 -15.45 4.15 -6.64
C VAL A 154 -15.17 5.58 -6.18
N CYS A 155 -14.40 6.36 -6.94
CA CYS A 155 -14.06 7.74 -6.59
C CYS A 155 -15.30 8.63 -6.47
N ASP A 156 -16.28 8.46 -7.36
CA ASP A 156 -17.52 9.23 -7.35
C ASP A 156 -18.45 8.89 -6.16
N ASN A 157 -18.26 7.72 -5.54
CA ASN A 157 -19.15 7.20 -4.48
C ASN A 157 -18.51 7.15 -3.07
N THR A 158 -17.33 7.72 -2.88
CA THR A 158 -16.67 7.82 -1.57
C THR A 158 -16.03 9.18 -1.37
N CYS A 159 -15.99 9.66 -0.12
CA CYS A 159 -15.22 10.84 0.26
C CYS A 159 -13.77 10.48 0.65
N LEU A 160 -13.44 9.19 0.72
CA LEU A 160 -12.09 8.76 1.09
C LEU A 160 -11.12 8.99 -0.06
N PRO A 161 -9.87 9.37 0.23
CA PRO A 161 -8.78 9.29 -0.75
C PRO A 161 -8.66 7.87 -1.32
N VAL A 162 -8.75 7.75 -2.65
CA VAL A 162 -8.64 6.47 -3.37
C VAL A 162 -7.28 6.38 -4.04
N TYR A 163 -6.59 5.27 -3.86
CA TYR A 163 -5.36 4.93 -4.58
C TYR A 163 -5.59 3.66 -5.41
N ALA A 164 -5.29 3.72 -6.70
CA ALA A 164 -5.45 2.58 -7.61
C ALA A 164 -4.36 1.54 -7.37
N ILE A 165 -4.72 0.25 -7.37
CA ILE A 165 -3.77 -0.85 -7.23
C ILE A 165 -4.05 -1.96 -8.26
N GLY A 166 -2.99 -2.68 -8.65
CA GLY A 166 -3.03 -3.80 -9.59
C GLY A 166 -2.61 -3.40 -10.99
N GLY A 167 -1.49 -3.96 -11.46
CA GLY A 167 -0.91 -3.71 -12.78
C GLY A 167 -0.49 -2.26 -12.99
N MET A 168 -0.19 -1.52 -11.92
CA MET A 168 0.19 -0.11 -12.01
C MET A 168 1.63 0.06 -12.46
N THR A 169 1.81 1.04 -13.35
CA THR A 169 3.10 1.51 -13.88
C THR A 169 3.07 3.04 -13.93
N PRO A 170 4.22 3.73 -14.01
CA PRO A 170 4.26 5.19 -14.02
C PRO A 170 3.46 5.83 -15.18
N ASP A 171 3.48 5.22 -16.37
CA ASP A 171 2.74 5.68 -17.54
C ASP A 171 1.21 5.59 -17.42
N ARG A 172 0.71 4.76 -16.50
CA ARG A 172 -0.73 4.61 -16.19
C ARG A 172 -1.24 5.63 -15.16
N LEU A 173 -0.33 6.32 -14.48
CA LEU A 173 -0.70 7.29 -13.44
C LEU A 173 -1.61 8.43 -13.94
N PRO A 174 -1.39 9.05 -15.11
CA PRO A 174 -2.28 10.12 -15.59
C PRO A 174 -3.74 9.68 -15.68
N GLY A 175 -4.04 8.54 -16.32
CA GLY A 175 -5.40 8.04 -16.44
C GLY A 175 -6.06 7.70 -15.10
N VAL A 176 -5.26 7.26 -14.11
CA VAL A 176 -5.73 7.02 -12.75
C VAL A 176 -6.12 8.32 -12.04
N LEU A 177 -5.34 9.39 -12.22
CA LEU A 177 -5.65 10.71 -11.66
C LEU A 177 -6.89 11.32 -12.33
N GLU A 178 -7.02 11.18 -13.66
CA GLU A 178 -8.22 11.61 -14.40
C GLU A 178 -9.50 10.88 -13.95
N ALA A 179 -9.38 9.61 -13.55
CA ALA A 179 -10.49 8.87 -12.97
C ALA A 179 -10.88 9.32 -11.54
N GLY A 180 -10.16 10.29 -10.95
CA GLY A 180 -10.46 10.88 -9.64
C GLY A 180 -9.65 10.32 -8.48
N ALA A 181 -8.77 9.34 -8.69
CA ALA A 181 -7.91 8.83 -7.63
C ALA A 181 -6.83 9.85 -7.24
N LYS A 182 -6.33 9.74 -6.02
CA LYS A 182 -5.26 10.60 -5.47
C LYS A 182 -3.87 10.13 -5.90
N GLY A 183 -3.76 8.91 -6.43
CA GLY A 183 -2.52 8.31 -6.86
C GLY A 183 -2.65 6.82 -7.09
N ALA A 184 -1.54 6.12 -7.14
CA ALA A 184 -1.47 4.70 -7.43
C ALA A 184 -0.54 3.95 -6.47
N CYS A 185 -0.79 2.65 -6.30
CA CYS A 185 0.09 1.73 -5.57
C CYS A 185 0.82 0.84 -6.56
N MET A 186 2.13 0.75 -6.45
CA MET A 186 2.95 -0.11 -7.29
C MET A 186 3.79 -1.05 -6.42
N MET A 187 3.83 -2.33 -6.76
CA MET A 187 4.60 -3.35 -6.03
C MET A 187 5.78 -3.83 -6.88
N SER A 188 5.55 -4.60 -7.92
CA SER A 188 6.64 -5.16 -8.74
C SER A 188 7.52 -4.08 -9.37
N GLY A 189 6.94 -2.97 -9.81
CA GLY A 189 7.70 -1.86 -10.37
C GLY A 189 8.69 -1.24 -9.38
N PHE A 190 8.36 -1.13 -8.09
CA PHE A 190 9.32 -0.66 -7.07
C PHE A 190 10.30 -1.74 -6.60
N MET A 191 9.85 -2.99 -6.53
CA MET A 191 10.73 -4.07 -6.03
C MET A 191 11.75 -4.55 -7.06
N LYS A 192 11.57 -4.21 -8.34
CA LYS A 192 12.44 -4.61 -9.46
C LYS A 192 13.18 -3.43 -10.13
N LEU A 193 13.20 -2.25 -9.48
CA LEU A 193 13.96 -1.07 -9.95
C LEU A 193 15.46 -1.33 -9.95
#